data_66b6e9cbcc0ede50c3ddbd5eb5d667be
#
_entry.id   66b6e9cbcc0ede50c3ddbd5eb5d667be
#
_cell.length_a   1.000
_cell.length_b   1.000
_cell.length_c   1.000
_cell.angle_alpha   90.00
_cell.angle_beta   90.00
_cell.angle_gamma   90.00
#
_symmetry.space_group_name_H-M   'P 1'
#
loop_
_entity.id
_entity.type
_entity.pdbx_description
1 polymer ?
#
loop_
_entity_poly.entity_id
_entity_poly.type
_entity_poly.pdbx_seq_one_letter_code
_entity_poly.pdbx_strand_id
1 'polypeptide(L)'
;MTPDTPADNPATDPGALPHAIPDRDHLQAVLDDTERRLDPANPESGGHVTVLAYGEISAALTTDELPGLVCKRMAGYPDEASVATYLDLVDDYLGELSAAGISVVPTESIPVHRPGRPPVVYLVQPRMDTQTLGHKKLHTTDDAGLATVLGQVLDSVARLSQHSSARSDGVEVAVDGQLSNWSFAAAGAASATVPVPAMAAPDQPVLIDVGTPFIRRNGAHRLDARVVVSAAPPGIRALLLRFVADSYQDDYFVPRTLALDLLGNFHKEGAPHRIGTGLDVVNEWLAGADIPGPRDAITASEVSSYYRQDARLLGLFLQARRADRAIRTKVLRQRYDFLLPGKVTR
;
A
#
# COMPACT_ATOMS: atom_id res chain seq x y z
N MET A 1 20.40 -4.33 -39.53
CA MET A 1 20.00 -4.78 -38.16
C MET A 1 19.29 -3.61 -37.50
N THR A 2 17.99 -3.59 -37.66
CA THR A 2 17.10 -2.60 -37.01
C THR A 2 16.81 -3.10 -35.61
N PRO A 3 16.80 -2.23 -34.59
CA PRO A 3 16.43 -2.63 -33.22
C PRO A 3 14.93 -2.90 -33.13
N ASP A 4 14.59 -4.02 -32.51
CA ASP A 4 13.22 -4.42 -32.19
C ASP A 4 12.54 -3.36 -31.33
N THR A 5 11.43 -2.86 -31.82
CA THR A 5 10.46 -2.05 -31.07
C THR A 5 9.76 -2.96 -30.05
N PRO A 6 9.62 -2.56 -28.78
CA PRO A 6 8.83 -3.35 -27.83
C PRO A 6 7.37 -3.38 -28.29
N ALA A 7 6.79 -4.58 -28.25
CA ALA A 7 5.43 -4.85 -28.63
C ALA A 7 4.45 -3.93 -27.89
N ASP A 8 3.63 -3.21 -28.66
CA ASP A 8 2.47 -2.46 -28.17
C ASP A 8 1.56 -3.40 -27.37
N ASN A 9 1.44 -3.12 -26.10
CA ASN A 9 0.43 -3.71 -25.23
C ASN A 9 -0.94 -3.26 -25.78
N PRO A 10 -1.90 -4.16 -26.05
CA PRO A 10 -3.18 -3.78 -26.63
C PRO A 10 -3.83 -2.71 -25.76
N ALA A 11 -4.11 -1.57 -26.38
CA ALA A 11 -4.79 -0.44 -25.77
C ALA A 11 -6.11 -0.95 -25.18
N THR A 12 -6.20 -0.93 -23.85
CA THR A 12 -7.48 -1.10 -23.14
C THR A 12 -8.40 0.00 -23.65
N ASP A 13 -9.57 -0.38 -24.12
CA ASP A 13 -10.64 0.51 -24.57
C ASP A 13 -10.87 1.62 -23.50
N PRO A 14 -10.64 2.91 -23.83
CA PRO A 14 -10.83 4.01 -22.89
C PRO A 14 -12.29 4.25 -22.50
N GLY A 15 -13.22 3.46 -23.01
CA GLY A 15 -14.66 3.52 -22.73
C GLY A 15 -15.20 2.41 -21.82
N ALA A 16 -14.39 1.47 -21.39
CA ALA A 16 -14.85 0.43 -20.46
C ALA A 16 -15.11 1.05 -19.09
N LEU A 17 -16.37 1.09 -18.67
CA LEU A 17 -16.77 1.42 -17.30
C LEU A 17 -15.99 0.55 -16.31
N PRO A 18 -15.52 1.09 -15.18
CA PRO A 18 -14.94 0.26 -14.15
C PRO A 18 -15.97 -0.77 -13.74
N HIS A 19 -15.58 -2.02 -13.83
CA HIS A 19 -16.43 -3.13 -13.46
C HIS A 19 -16.80 -2.99 -11.97
N ALA A 20 -18.08 -3.09 -11.65
CA ALA A 20 -18.50 -3.26 -10.26
C ALA A 20 -17.78 -4.50 -9.71
N ILE A 21 -17.38 -4.44 -8.45
CA ILE A 21 -16.82 -5.64 -7.80
C ILE A 21 -17.88 -6.74 -7.88
N PRO A 22 -17.56 -7.92 -8.45
CA PRO A 22 -18.50 -9.05 -8.51
C PRO A 22 -18.94 -9.50 -7.12
N ASP A 23 -19.96 -10.36 -7.07
CA ASP A 23 -20.36 -10.98 -5.82
C ASP A 23 -19.23 -11.84 -5.23
N ARG A 24 -19.30 -12.04 -3.92
CA ARG A 24 -18.26 -12.72 -3.14
C ARG A 24 -18.01 -14.15 -3.61
N ASP A 25 -19.04 -14.88 -4.03
CA ASP A 25 -18.91 -16.29 -4.44
C ASP A 25 -18.13 -16.39 -5.75
N HIS A 26 -18.38 -15.48 -6.69
CA HIS A 26 -17.60 -15.39 -7.93
C HIS A 26 -16.15 -15.03 -7.66
N LEU A 27 -15.89 -14.02 -6.82
CA LEU A 27 -14.52 -13.64 -6.43
C LEU A 27 -13.79 -14.82 -5.79
N GLN A 28 -14.46 -15.53 -4.86
CA GLN A 28 -13.89 -16.70 -4.19
C GLN A 28 -13.48 -17.77 -5.20
N ALA A 29 -14.38 -18.12 -6.11
CA ALA A 29 -14.13 -19.16 -7.11
C ALA A 29 -12.92 -18.82 -8.02
N VAL A 30 -12.85 -17.58 -8.50
CA VAL A 30 -11.75 -17.12 -9.36
C VAL A 30 -10.43 -17.08 -8.59
N LEU A 31 -10.43 -16.55 -7.36
CA LEU A 31 -9.20 -16.43 -6.57
C LEU A 31 -8.69 -17.78 -6.06
N ASP A 32 -9.58 -18.73 -5.75
CA ASP A 32 -9.22 -20.12 -5.43
C ASP A 32 -8.53 -20.79 -6.64
N ASP A 33 -9.05 -20.58 -7.85
CA ASP A 33 -8.44 -21.10 -9.07
C ASP A 33 -7.10 -20.42 -9.37
N THR A 34 -7.06 -19.09 -9.27
CA THR A 34 -5.85 -18.30 -9.44
C THR A 34 -4.73 -18.78 -8.51
N GLU A 35 -5.03 -18.94 -7.20
CA GLU A 35 -4.04 -19.36 -6.20
C GLU A 35 -3.59 -20.83 -6.41
N ARG A 36 -4.45 -21.66 -6.95
CA ARG A 36 -4.12 -23.07 -7.30
C ARG A 36 -3.11 -23.15 -8.43
N ARG A 37 -3.24 -22.28 -9.43
CA ARG A 37 -2.34 -22.19 -10.61
C ARG A 37 -1.09 -21.35 -10.38
N LEU A 38 -1.12 -20.42 -9.42
CA LEU A 38 -0.05 -19.47 -9.18
C LEU A 38 1.25 -20.15 -8.73
N ASP A 39 2.34 -19.92 -9.46
CA ASP A 39 3.70 -20.20 -8.99
C ASP A 39 4.32 -18.93 -8.38
N PRO A 40 4.50 -18.84 -7.05
CA PRO A 40 5.10 -17.66 -6.43
C PRO A 40 6.55 -17.39 -6.85
N ALA A 41 7.26 -18.39 -7.36
CA ALA A 41 8.62 -18.21 -7.87
C ALA A 41 8.64 -17.52 -9.25
N ASN A 42 7.58 -17.73 -10.04
CA ASN A 42 7.41 -17.16 -11.36
C ASN A 42 5.90 -16.89 -11.61
N PRO A 43 5.32 -15.87 -10.99
CA PRO A 43 3.87 -15.67 -10.94
C PRO A 43 3.21 -15.51 -12.32
N GLU A 44 3.92 -14.98 -13.30
CA GLU A 44 3.41 -14.74 -14.65
C GLU A 44 3.60 -15.91 -15.61
N SER A 45 4.26 -17.00 -15.18
CA SER A 45 4.57 -18.15 -16.04
C SER A 45 3.32 -18.87 -16.57
N GLY A 46 2.21 -18.80 -15.87
CA GLY A 46 0.92 -19.37 -16.29
C GLY A 46 0.12 -18.50 -17.26
N GLY A 47 0.53 -17.26 -17.50
CA GLY A 47 -0.14 -16.29 -18.38
C GLY A 47 -1.52 -15.82 -17.89
N HIS A 48 -1.97 -16.22 -16.70
CA HIS A 48 -3.28 -15.91 -16.16
C HIS A 48 -3.27 -14.77 -15.13
N VAL A 49 -2.09 -14.33 -14.70
CA VAL A 49 -1.91 -13.16 -13.83
C VAL A 49 -0.80 -12.26 -14.36
N THR A 50 -0.94 -10.96 -14.11
CA THR A 50 0.10 -9.96 -14.31
C THR A 50 0.39 -9.29 -12.99
N VAL A 51 1.67 -9.14 -12.64
CA VAL A 51 2.08 -8.47 -11.41
C VAL A 51 2.23 -6.97 -11.68
N LEU A 52 1.42 -6.16 -11.02
CA LEU A 52 1.45 -4.70 -11.13
C LEU A 52 2.49 -4.07 -10.21
N ALA A 53 2.57 -4.57 -8.97
CA ALA A 53 3.48 -4.02 -7.96
C ALA A 53 3.83 -5.07 -6.90
N TYR A 54 4.97 -4.87 -6.25
CA TYR A 54 5.43 -5.68 -5.11
C TYR A 54 5.50 -4.80 -3.86
N GLY A 55 4.78 -5.20 -2.82
CA GLY A 55 4.94 -4.66 -1.47
C GLY A 55 5.87 -5.52 -0.60
N GLU A 56 6.02 -5.13 0.65
CA GLU A 56 6.87 -5.87 1.60
C GLU A 56 6.34 -7.27 1.91
N ILE A 57 5.05 -7.40 2.13
CA ILE A 57 4.37 -8.67 2.45
C ILE A 57 3.31 -9.05 1.42
N SER A 58 3.09 -8.22 0.41
CA SER A 58 2.00 -8.34 -0.56
C SER A 58 2.50 -8.21 -2.00
N ALA A 59 1.62 -8.49 -2.95
CA ALA A 59 1.80 -8.13 -4.35
C ALA A 59 0.44 -7.78 -4.96
N ALA A 60 0.38 -6.72 -5.76
CA ALA A 60 -0.79 -6.34 -6.52
C ALA A 60 -0.77 -7.08 -7.87
N LEU A 61 -1.85 -7.78 -8.17
CA LEU A 61 -2.02 -8.61 -9.35
C LEU A 61 -3.26 -8.17 -10.12
N THR A 62 -3.26 -8.44 -11.42
CA THR A 62 -4.49 -8.52 -12.22
C THR A 62 -4.62 -9.92 -12.79
N THR A 63 -5.85 -10.34 -13.05
CA THR A 63 -6.15 -11.59 -13.77
C THR A 63 -7.18 -11.32 -14.86
N ASP A 64 -7.08 -12.05 -15.98
CA ASP A 64 -8.00 -11.91 -17.11
C ASP A 64 -9.45 -12.25 -16.74
N GLU A 65 -9.63 -13.07 -15.70
CA GLU A 65 -10.94 -13.48 -15.20
C GLU A 65 -11.64 -12.41 -14.34
N LEU A 66 -10.89 -11.41 -13.84
CA LEU A 66 -11.39 -10.24 -13.10
C LEU A 66 -10.93 -8.94 -13.76
N PRO A 67 -11.36 -8.67 -15.00
CA PRO A 67 -10.92 -7.49 -15.73
C PRO A 67 -11.33 -6.21 -14.99
N GLY A 68 -10.46 -5.21 -15.00
CA GLY A 68 -10.71 -3.93 -14.33
C GLY A 68 -10.58 -3.97 -12.80
N LEU A 69 -10.16 -5.09 -12.22
CA LEU A 69 -9.87 -5.20 -10.79
C LEU A 69 -8.37 -5.37 -10.52
N VAL A 70 -7.98 -4.96 -9.33
CA VAL A 70 -6.67 -5.24 -8.73
C VAL A 70 -6.88 -6.18 -7.55
N CYS A 71 -6.14 -7.27 -7.52
CA CYS A 71 -6.16 -8.27 -6.47
C CYS A 71 -4.84 -8.18 -5.69
N LYS A 72 -4.84 -7.53 -4.54
CA LYS A 72 -3.65 -7.43 -3.67
C LYS A 72 -3.55 -8.70 -2.84
N ARG A 73 -2.64 -9.60 -3.27
CA ARG A 73 -2.37 -10.87 -2.58
C ARG A 73 -1.49 -10.65 -1.37
N MET A 74 -1.94 -11.09 -0.21
CA MET A 74 -1.22 -11.04 1.06
C MET A 74 -0.99 -12.45 1.59
N ALA A 75 0.26 -12.76 1.92
CA ALA A 75 0.67 -14.04 2.47
C ALA A 75 1.34 -13.84 3.84
N GLY A 76 1.52 -14.94 4.58
CA GLY A 76 2.24 -14.89 5.85
C GLY A 76 1.37 -15.15 7.08
N TYR A 77 0.10 -15.44 6.87
CA TYR A 77 -0.80 -15.86 7.93
C TYR A 77 -0.51 -17.32 8.29
N PRO A 78 -0.24 -17.64 9.57
CA PRO A 78 0.11 -19.00 9.98
C PRO A 78 -1.10 -19.95 9.87
N ASP A 79 -2.31 -19.45 10.10
CA ASP A 79 -3.55 -20.24 10.20
C ASP A 79 -4.79 -19.39 9.87
N GLU A 80 -5.95 -20.03 9.88
CA GLU A 80 -7.24 -19.41 9.60
C GLU A 80 -7.68 -18.44 10.69
N ALA A 81 -7.31 -18.65 11.94
CA ALA A 81 -7.64 -17.76 13.03
C ALA A 81 -6.92 -16.39 12.86
N SER A 82 -5.69 -16.42 12.41
CA SER A 82 -4.93 -15.19 12.10
C SER A 82 -5.52 -14.45 10.89
N VAL A 83 -6.03 -15.17 9.89
CA VAL A 83 -6.77 -14.59 8.77
C VAL A 83 -8.06 -13.93 9.25
N ALA A 84 -8.88 -14.63 10.05
CA ALA A 84 -10.12 -14.07 10.58
C ALA A 84 -9.85 -12.77 11.38
N THR A 85 -8.84 -12.80 12.26
CA THR A 85 -8.42 -11.60 13.02
C THR A 85 -8.00 -10.45 12.10
N TYR A 86 -7.30 -10.75 11.00
CA TYR A 86 -6.89 -9.72 10.03
C TYR A 86 -8.10 -9.17 9.25
N LEU A 87 -9.06 -10.01 8.86
CA LEU A 87 -10.26 -9.56 8.15
C LEU A 87 -11.09 -8.61 9.02
N ASP A 88 -11.34 -8.99 10.29
CA ASP A 88 -12.03 -8.15 11.27
C ASP A 88 -11.28 -6.80 11.45
N LEU A 89 -9.95 -6.84 11.46
CA LEU A 89 -9.13 -5.64 11.59
C LEU A 89 -9.22 -4.73 10.35
N VAL A 90 -9.28 -5.29 9.14
CA VAL A 90 -9.48 -4.51 7.91
C VAL A 90 -10.84 -3.86 7.91
N ASP A 91 -11.90 -4.59 8.30
CA ASP A 91 -13.26 -4.05 8.36
C ASP A 91 -13.37 -2.91 9.39
N ASP A 92 -12.80 -3.08 10.59
CA ASP A 92 -12.70 -2.03 11.60
C ASP A 92 -11.94 -0.80 11.06
N TYR A 93 -10.82 -1.03 10.37
CA TYR A 93 -10.00 0.04 9.81
C TYR A 93 -10.74 0.85 8.75
N LEU A 94 -11.41 0.17 7.82
CA LEU A 94 -12.25 0.82 6.81
C LEU A 94 -13.39 1.64 7.44
N GLY A 95 -14.01 1.11 8.50
CA GLY A 95 -15.01 1.81 9.29
C GLY A 95 -14.47 3.09 9.94
N GLU A 96 -13.29 3.02 10.56
CA GLU A 96 -12.65 4.17 11.20
C GLU A 96 -12.20 5.23 10.18
N LEU A 97 -11.64 4.82 9.04
CA LEU A 97 -11.29 5.73 7.94
C LEU A 97 -12.53 6.48 7.44
N SER A 98 -13.63 5.76 7.24
CA SER A 98 -14.91 6.35 6.83
C SER A 98 -15.44 7.32 7.88
N ALA A 99 -15.40 6.96 9.16
CA ALA A 99 -15.83 7.83 10.27
C ALA A 99 -14.98 9.11 10.37
N ALA A 100 -13.70 9.05 10.03
CA ALA A 100 -12.80 10.20 9.92
C ALA A 100 -13.01 11.02 8.63
N GLY A 101 -13.92 10.62 7.74
CA GLY A 101 -14.18 11.30 6.47
C GLY A 101 -13.08 11.09 5.42
N ILE A 102 -12.35 9.99 5.49
CA ILE A 102 -11.36 9.58 4.47
C ILE A 102 -12.06 8.77 3.41
N SER A 103 -11.93 9.20 2.15
CA SER A 103 -12.41 8.45 1.01
C SER A 103 -11.49 7.26 0.74
N VAL A 104 -12.06 6.06 0.69
CA VAL A 104 -11.33 4.81 0.44
C VAL A 104 -11.91 4.13 -0.79
N VAL A 105 -11.04 3.52 -1.62
CA VAL A 105 -11.50 2.70 -2.74
C VAL A 105 -12.32 1.51 -2.20
N PRO A 106 -13.46 1.15 -2.82
CA PRO A 106 -14.22 -0.03 -2.44
C PRO A 106 -13.30 -1.26 -2.40
N THR A 107 -13.34 -2.01 -1.31
CA THR A 107 -12.43 -3.12 -1.06
C THR A 107 -13.20 -4.33 -0.55
N GLU A 108 -13.03 -5.47 -1.23
CA GLU A 108 -13.51 -6.77 -0.77
C GLU A 108 -12.33 -7.61 -0.28
N SER A 109 -12.47 -8.18 0.90
CA SER A 109 -11.45 -9.02 1.52
C SER A 109 -11.81 -10.49 1.37
N ILE A 110 -11.06 -11.24 0.55
CA ILE A 110 -11.33 -12.63 0.21
C ILE A 110 -10.23 -13.55 0.77
N PRO A 111 -10.54 -14.39 1.78
CA PRO A 111 -9.60 -15.40 2.24
C PRO A 111 -9.58 -16.58 1.27
N VAL A 112 -8.39 -17.08 0.93
CA VAL A 112 -8.21 -18.26 0.10
C VAL A 112 -7.56 -19.36 0.93
N HIS A 113 -8.30 -20.43 1.13
CA HIS A 113 -7.86 -21.62 1.87
C HIS A 113 -7.13 -22.59 0.94
N ARG A 114 -6.00 -23.10 1.40
CA ARG A 114 -5.15 -23.98 0.61
C ARG A 114 -4.87 -25.27 1.37
N PRO A 115 -5.39 -26.42 0.94
CA PRO A 115 -5.15 -27.70 1.65
C PRO A 115 -3.66 -27.94 1.91
N GLY A 116 -3.29 -28.13 3.17
CA GLY A 116 -1.91 -28.40 3.59
C GLY A 116 -0.93 -27.21 3.45
N ARG A 117 -1.43 -25.99 3.28
CA ARG A 117 -0.64 -24.75 3.20
C ARG A 117 -1.26 -23.64 4.03
N PRO A 118 -0.45 -22.67 4.48
CA PRO A 118 -0.97 -21.46 5.12
C PRO A 118 -1.95 -20.72 4.20
N PRO A 119 -3.04 -20.16 4.73
CA PRO A 119 -3.99 -19.38 3.94
C PRO A 119 -3.37 -18.09 3.39
N VAL A 120 -4.02 -17.50 2.41
CA VAL A 120 -3.70 -16.14 1.91
C VAL A 120 -4.96 -15.29 1.90
N VAL A 121 -4.80 -13.98 1.90
CA VAL A 121 -5.91 -13.03 1.75
C VAL A 121 -5.70 -12.24 0.48
N TYR A 122 -6.77 -12.01 -0.25
CA TYR A 122 -6.81 -11.06 -1.35
C TYR A 122 -7.68 -9.87 -0.97
N LEU A 123 -7.13 -8.66 -1.12
CA LEU A 123 -7.92 -7.44 -1.13
C LEU A 123 -8.21 -7.09 -2.58
N VAL A 124 -9.48 -7.12 -2.95
CA VAL A 124 -9.95 -6.90 -4.33
C VAL A 124 -10.54 -5.50 -4.43
N GLN A 125 -10.07 -4.73 -5.40
CA GLN A 125 -10.40 -3.33 -5.57
C GLN A 125 -10.59 -3.00 -7.05
N PRO A 126 -11.46 -2.04 -7.43
CA PRO A 126 -11.46 -1.47 -8.76
C PRO A 126 -10.08 -0.91 -9.12
N ARG A 127 -9.64 -1.17 -10.36
CA ARG A 127 -8.38 -0.63 -10.86
C ARG A 127 -8.55 0.86 -11.15
N MET A 128 -7.74 1.67 -10.47
CA MET A 128 -7.72 3.11 -10.70
C MET A 128 -7.00 3.45 -12.00
N ASP A 129 -7.39 4.55 -12.64
CA ASP A 129 -6.63 5.10 -13.76
C ASP A 129 -5.21 5.47 -13.27
N THR A 130 -4.21 4.96 -13.96
CA THR A 130 -2.81 5.19 -13.61
C THR A 130 -2.42 6.66 -13.60
N GLN A 131 -3.07 7.49 -14.40
CA GLN A 131 -2.81 8.94 -14.43
C GLN A 131 -3.34 9.67 -13.19
N THR A 132 -4.24 9.05 -12.43
CA THR A 132 -4.75 9.62 -11.17
C THR A 132 -3.88 9.26 -9.97
N LEU A 133 -2.99 8.30 -10.09
CA LEU A 133 -2.14 7.84 -8.98
C LEU A 133 -1.13 8.91 -8.56
N GLY A 134 -0.94 9.08 -7.26
CA GLY A 134 -0.14 10.18 -6.72
C GLY A 134 1.32 10.16 -7.16
N HIS A 135 1.94 8.98 -7.31
CA HIS A 135 3.29 8.90 -7.86
C HIS A 135 3.38 9.39 -9.33
N LYS A 136 2.31 9.28 -10.11
CA LYS A 136 2.24 9.88 -11.45
C LYS A 136 2.07 11.40 -11.37
N LYS A 137 1.20 11.88 -10.45
CA LYS A 137 1.04 13.32 -10.20
C LYS A 137 2.37 13.99 -9.84
N LEU A 138 3.21 13.32 -9.06
CA LEU A 138 4.55 13.80 -8.72
C LEU A 138 5.41 14.16 -9.94
N HIS A 139 5.21 13.48 -11.07
CA HIS A 139 5.95 13.70 -12.32
C HIS A 139 5.22 14.58 -13.34
N THR A 140 3.91 14.70 -13.26
CA THR A 140 3.09 15.30 -14.33
C THR A 140 2.51 16.66 -13.96
N THR A 141 2.52 17.05 -12.67
CA THR A 141 2.03 18.37 -12.23
C THR A 141 3.17 19.38 -12.14
N ASP A 142 2.85 20.67 -12.26
CA ASP A 142 3.72 21.78 -11.88
C ASP A 142 3.82 21.89 -10.34
N ASP A 143 4.54 22.92 -9.85
CA ASP A 143 4.73 23.09 -8.40
C ASP A 143 3.42 23.44 -7.67
N ALA A 144 2.54 24.20 -8.28
CA ALA A 144 1.22 24.50 -7.70
C ALA A 144 0.32 23.26 -7.62
N GLY A 145 0.35 22.44 -8.67
CA GLY A 145 -0.35 21.15 -8.69
C GLY A 145 0.22 20.17 -7.66
N LEU A 146 1.55 20.12 -7.49
CA LEU A 146 2.17 19.31 -6.45
C LEU A 146 1.78 19.80 -5.05
N ALA A 147 1.77 21.10 -4.82
CA ALA A 147 1.34 21.68 -3.55
C ALA A 147 -0.11 21.27 -3.22
N THR A 148 -1.00 21.29 -4.22
CA THR A 148 -2.39 20.84 -4.07
C THR A 148 -2.46 19.36 -3.69
N VAL A 149 -1.75 18.49 -4.41
CA VAL A 149 -1.71 17.04 -4.17
C VAL A 149 -1.20 16.73 -2.76
N LEU A 150 -0.11 17.36 -2.35
CA LEU A 150 0.45 17.18 -1.00
C LEU A 150 -0.49 17.70 0.08
N GLY A 151 -1.06 18.89 -0.13
CA GLY A 151 -2.02 19.48 0.80
C GLY A 151 -3.19 18.54 1.07
N GLN A 152 -3.77 17.92 0.04
CA GLN A 152 -4.88 16.98 0.18
C GLN A 152 -4.52 15.73 1.02
N VAL A 153 -3.30 15.18 0.86
CA VAL A 153 -2.84 14.06 1.70
C VAL A 153 -2.62 14.52 3.14
N LEU A 154 -1.93 15.64 3.33
CA LEU A 154 -1.63 16.20 4.65
C LEU A 154 -2.91 16.58 5.42
N ASP A 155 -3.93 17.11 4.74
CA ASP A 155 -5.25 17.39 5.31
C ASP A 155 -5.97 16.10 5.73
N SER A 156 -5.78 15.01 4.98
CA SER A 156 -6.30 13.70 5.36
C SER A 156 -5.62 13.17 6.63
N VAL A 157 -4.31 13.36 6.75
CA VAL A 157 -3.55 13.03 7.97
C VAL A 157 -4.01 13.88 9.16
N ALA A 158 -4.23 15.17 8.97
CA ALA A 158 -4.73 16.05 10.02
C ALA A 158 -6.12 15.61 10.51
N ARG A 159 -7.04 15.28 9.58
CA ARG A 159 -8.37 14.77 9.93
C ARG A 159 -8.32 13.48 10.74
N LEU A 160 -7.46 12.51 10.36
CA LEU A 160 -7.27 11.28 11.14
C LEU A 160 -6.73 11.54 12.54
N SER A 161 -5.76 12.45 12.67
CA SER A 161 -5.20 12.83 13.94
C SER A 161 -6.24 13.52 14.84
N GLN A 162 -7.06 14.40 14.27
CA GLN A 162 -8.16 15.07 14.98
C GLN A 162 -9.26 14.07 15.37
N HIS A 163 -9.65 13.17 14.46
CA HIS A 163 -10.59 12.09 14.75
C HIS A 163 -10.13 11.24 15.94
N SER A 164 -8.86 10.82 15.94
CA SER A 164 -8.26 10.04 17.02
C SER A 164 -8.21 10.84 18.32
N SER A 165 -7.83 12.11 18.28
CA SER A 165 -7.71 12.98 19.47
C SER A 165 -9.06 13.31 20.11
N ALA A 166 -10.14 13.33 19.33
CA ALA A 166 -11.49 13.61 19.84
C ALA A 166 -12.13 12.41 20.55
N ARG A 167 -11.50 11.24 20.52
CA ARG A 167 -12.05 9.98 21.08
C ARG A 167 -11.60 9.77 22.53
N SER A 168 -12.49 9.18 23.32
CA SER A 168 -12.22 8.79 24.72
C SER A 168 -12.00 7.28 24.91
N ASP A 169 -12.18 6.47 23.86
CA ASP A 169 -12.05 5.00 23.92
C ASP A 169 -10.64 4.50 23.62
N GLY A 170 -9.69 5.42 23.43
CA GLY A 170 -8.28 5.15 23.19
C GLY A 170 -7.98 4.55 21.82
N VAL A 171 -8.91 4.60 20.86
CA VAL A 171 -8.66 4.20 19.47
C VAL A 171 -7.99 5.32 18.71
N GLU A 172 -6.89 4.99 18.06
CA GLU A 172 -6.15 5.88 17.17
C GLU A 172 -5.98 5.20 15.81
N VAL A 173 -6.08 6.01 14.75
CA VAL A 173 -6.02 5.54 13.35
C VAL A 173 -5.02 6.40 12.58
N ALA A 174 -4.23 5.75 11.75
CA ALA A 174 -3.28 6.41 10.87
C ALA A 174 -3.32 5.79 9.45
N VAL A 175 -2.58 6.37 8.53
CA VAL A 175 -2.40 5.90 7.16
C VAL A 175 -0.93 5.94 6.77
N ASP A 176 -0.56 5.17 5.75
CA ASP A 176 0.68 5.41 5.03
C ASP A 176 0.47 6.59 4.05
N GLY A 177 1.16 7.68 4.30
CA GLY A 177 1.04 8.93 3.55
C GLY A 177 1.72 8.93 2.17
N GLN A 178 2.38 7.84 1.75
CA GLN A 178 3.07 7.77 0.47
C GLN A 178 2.11 8.10 -0.69
N LEU A 179 2.54 8.96 -1.62
CA LEU A 179 1.70 9.39 -2.74
C LEU A 179 1.19 8.22 -3.60
N SER A 180 1.97 7.14 -3.71
CA SER A 180 1.56 5.93 -4.43
C SER A 180 0.33 5.23 -3.84
N ASN A 181 -0.02 5.53 -2.58
CA ASN A 181 -1.18 4.95 -1.89
C ASN A 181 -2.46 5.75 -2.11
N TRP A 182 -2.41 6.82 -2.89
CA TRP A 182 -3.52 7.73 -3.13
C TRP A 182 -3.81 7.89 -4.62
N SER A 183 -5.09 8.05 -4.94
CA SER A 183 -5.60 8.43 -6.26
C SER A 183 -6.29 9.79 -6.18
N PHE A 184 -5.98 10.66 -7.14
CA PHE A 184 -6.47 12.03 -7.21
C PHE A 184 -7.37 12.20 -8.42
N ALA A 185 -8.55 12.79 -8.26
CA ALA A 185 -9.43 13.09 -9.38
C ALA A 185 -8.68 13.91 -10.44
N ALA A 186 -8.95 13.65 -11.71
CA ALA A 186 -8.47 14.52 -12.77
C ALA A 186 -9.18 15.87 -12.66
N ALA A 187 -8.45 16.98 -12.67
CA ALA A 187 -9.04 18.31 -12.66
C ALA A 187 -10.01 18.43 -13.86
N GLY A 188 -11.30 18.63 -13.58
CA GLY A 188 -12.32 18.80 -14.61
C GLY A 188 -12.94 17.53 -15.19
N ALA A 189 -12.53 16.35 -14.77
CA ALA A 189 -13.21 15.11 -15.10
C ALA A 189 -14.31 14.85 -14.05
N ALA A 190 -15.55 15.15 -14.40
CA ALA A 190 -16.64 14.34 -13.91
C ALA A 190 -16.28 12.91 -14.36
N SER A 191 -15.71 12.10 -13.45
CA SER A 191 -15.31 10.73 -13.76
C SER A 191 -16.56 9.95 -14.14
N ALA A 192 -16.79 9.82 -15.45
CA ALA A 192 -17.90 9.07 -16.03
C ALA A 192 -17.70 7.54 -15.89
N THR A 193 -16.71 7.10 -15.11
CA THR A 193 -16.26 5.70 -15.22
C THR A 193 -16.19 4.90 -13.93
N VAL A 194 -16.45 5.49 -12.78
CA VAL A 194 -16.82 4.74 -11.58
C VAL A 194 -18.03 5.40 -10.97
N PRO A 195 -19.14 4.72 -10.70
CA PRO A 195 -19.95 5.11 -9.59
C PRO A 195 -19.13 4.77 -8.33
N VAL A 196 -18.12 5.60 -8.04
CA VAL A 196 -17.66 5.72 -6.65
C VAL A 196 -18.96 6.08 -5.93
N PRO A 197 -19.45 5.26 -4.97
CA PRO A 197 -20.57 5.67 -4.15
C PRO A 197 -20.29 7.10 -3.73
N ALA A 198 -21.29 7.96 -3.66
CA ALA A 198 -21.23 9.41 -3.47
C ALA A 198 -20.48 9.84 -2.19
N MET A 199 -19.25 9.41 -1.99
CA MET A 199 -18.44 9.47 -0.77
C MET A 199 -17.22 10.37 -0.89
N ALA A 200 -16.78 10.72 -2.09
CA ALA A 200 -15.70 11.70 -2.21
C ALA A 200 -16.29 13.06 -2.54
N ALA A 201 -16.07 14.04 -1.68
CA ALA A 201 -16.15 15.42 -2.12
C ALA A 201 -15.24 15.58 -3.35
N PRO A 202 -15.61 16.36 -4.37
CA PRO A 202 -14.87 16.42 -5.65
C PRO A 202 -13.39 16.75 -5.54
N ASP A 203 -12.94 17.21 -4.37
CA ASP A 203 -11.58 17.67 -4.11
C ASP A 203 -10.81 16.78 -3.12
N GLN A 204 -11.31 15.59 -2.76
CA GLN A 204 -10.61 14.70 -1.83
C GLN A 204 -9.89 13.56 -2.55
N PRO A 205 -8.65 13.21 -2.13
CA PRO A 205 -7.97 12.04 -2.66
C PRO A 205 -8.63 10.77 -2.12
N VAL A 206 -8.51 9.68 -2.89
CA VAL A 206 -9.01 8.35 -2.53
C VAL A 206 -7.84 7.49 -2.07
N LEU A 207 -7.88 6.97 -0.86
CA LEU A 207 -6.90 6.02 -0.36
C LEU A 207 -7.12 4.66 -1.03
N ILE A 208 -6.07 4.10 -1.63
CA ILE A 208 -6.09 2.81 -2.34
C ILE A 208 -5.35 1.70 -1.60
N ASP A 209 -4.39 2.01 -0.73
CA ASP A 209 -3.70 0.99 0.07
C ASP A 209 -4.25 0.92 1.49
N VAL A 210 -5.05 -0.12 1.73
CA VAL A 210 -5.63 -0.44 3.04
C VAL A 210 -5.09 -1.77 3.60
N GLY A 211 -4.09 -2.35 2.94
CA GLY A 211 -3.57 -3.68 3.29
C GLY A 211 -2.73 -3.72 4.57
N THR A 212 -2.35 -2.57 5.11
CA THR A 212 -1.69 -2.47 6.41
C THR A 212 -2.55 -1.58 7.32
N PRO A 213 -3.51 -2.15 8.07
CA PRO A 213 -4.37 -1.39 8.95
C PRO A 213 -3.60 -0.76 10.12
N PHE A 214 -3.37 0.56 10.03
CA PHE A 214 -2.74 1.33 11.10
C PHE A 214 -3.79 1.76 12.12
N ILE A 215 -4.10 0.87 13.04
CA ILE A 215 -5.04 1.11 14.14
C ILE A 215 -4.44 0.59 15.42
N ARG A 216 -4.50 1.40 16.49
CA ARG A 216 -4.07 1.02 17.83
C ARG A 216 -5.14 1.39 18.85
N ARG A 217 -5.15 0.69 19.98
CA ARG A 217 -6.04 1.00 21.10
C ARG A 217 -5.22 1.11 22.38
N ASN A 218 -5.34 2.23 23.06
CA ASN A 218 -4.53 2.54 24.27
C ASN A 218 -3.03 2.33 24.03
N GLY A 219 -2.53 2.77 22.86
CA GLY A 219 -1.14 2.64 22.45
C GLY A 219 -0.73 1.25 21.95
N ALA A 220 -1.58 0.21 22.05
CA ALA A 220 -1.27 -1.12 21.56
C ALA A 220 -1.74 -1.31 20.10
N HIS A 221 -0.83 -1.67 19.20
CA HIS A 221 -1.15 -1.95 17.81
C HIS A 221 -2.05 -3.17 17.68
N ARG A 222 -3.07 -3.08 16.84
CA ARG A 222 -3.97 -4.20 16.59
C ARG A 222 -3.48 -5.14 15.49
N LEU A 223 -2.67 -4.64 14.56
CA LEU A 223 -2.03 -5.48 13.56
C LEU A 223 -0.93 -6.31 14.22
N ASP A 224 -1.04 -7.63 14.12
CA ASP A 224 -0.02 -8.55 14.65
C ASP A 224 1.31 -8.36 13.91
N ALA A 225 2.30 -7.86 14.62
CA ALA A 225 3.65 -7.66 14.10
C ALA A 225 4.24 -8.94 13.47
N ARG A 226 3.80 -10.14 13.92
CA ARG A 226 4.21 -11.42 13.34
C ARG A 226 3.77 -11.58 11.89
N VAL A 227 2.65 -11.01 11.50
CA VAL A 227 2.19 -11.00 10.09
C VAL A 227 3.13 -10.10 9.27
N VAL A 228 3.44 -8.90 9.75
CA VAL A 228 4.34 -7.95 9.08
C VAL A 228 5.73 -8.57 8.84
N VAL A 229 6.32 -9.19 9.86
CA VAL A 229 7.65 -9.82 9.74
C VAL A 229 7.62 -11.25 9.20
N SER A 230 6.44 -11.79 8.86
CA SER A 230 6.29 -13.19 8.42
C SER A 230 7.12 -13.52 7.17
N ALA A 231 7.29 -12.51 6.30
CA ALA A 231 8.10 -12.62 5.09
C ALA A 231 9.62 -12.69 5.37
N ALA A 232 10.07 -12.38 6.59
CA ALA A 232 11.47 -12.46 6.97
C ALA A 232 11.91 -13.91 7.27
N PRO A 233 13.18 -14.25 7.01
CA PRO A 233 13.76 -15.53 7.42
C PRO A 233 13.62 -15.77 8.94
N PRO A 234 13.41 -17.02 9.42
CA PRO A 234 13.16 -17.31 10.82
C PRO A 234 14.22 -16.73 11.77
N GLY A 235 15.51 -16.78 11.42
CA GLY A 235 16.59 -16.24 12.24
C GLY A 235 16.58 -14.72 12.39
N ILE A 236 16.06 -14.01 11.37
CA ILE A 236 15.98 -12.54 11.36
C ILE A 236 14.64 -12.09 11.96
N ARG A 237 13.59 -12.91 11.84
CA ARG A 237 12.24 -12.60 12.32
C ARG A 237 12.21 -12.25 13.81
N ALA A 238 12.90 -13.01 14.65
CA ALA A 238 12.98 -12.74 16.09
C ALA A 238 13.65 -11.40 16.39
N LEU A 239 14.67 -11.04 15.59
CA LEU A 239 15.34 -9.74 15.70
C LEU A 239 14.42 -8.59 15.26
N LEU A 240 13.73 -8.76 14.14
CA LEU A 240 12.79 -7.76 13.64
C LEU A 240 11.62 -7.54 14.61
N LEU A 241 11.05 -8.61 15.16
CA LEU A 241 10.01 -8.51 16.18
C LEU A 241 10.44 -7.71 17.40
N ARG A 242 11.72 -7.81 17.79
CA ARG A 242 12.24 -7.14 18.97
C ARG A 242 12.59 -5.66 18.74
N PHE A 243 12.98 -5.27 17.53
CA PHE A 243 13.57 -3.95 17.26
C PHE A 243 12.77 -3.11 16.28
N VAL A 244 11.87 -3.70 15.49
CA VAL A 244 11.21 -3.00 14.37
C VAL A 244 9.69 -2.95 14.56
N ALA A 245 9.10 -3.97 15.19
CA ALA A 245 7.67 -4.14 15.15
C ALA A 245 6.89 -2.98 15.79
N ASP A 246 7.32 -2.53 16.97
CA ASP A 246 6.61 -1.49 17.69
C ASP A 246 6.99 -0.09 17.17
N SER A 247 8.28 0.23 17.08
CA SER A 247 8.73 1.56 16.65
C SER A 247 8.35 1.90 15.21
N TYR A 248 8.40 0.94 14.29
CA TYR A 248 8.04 1.17 12.89
C TYR A 248 6.54 1.52 12.72
N GLN A 249 5.67 0.86 13.47
CA GLN A 249 4.24 1.17 13.41
C GLN A 249 3.91 2.51 14.10
N ASP A 250 4.60 2.85 15.19
CA ASP A 250 4.38 4.11 15.91
C ASP A 250 4.66 5.35 15.06
N ASP A 251 5.61 5.28 14.14
CA ASP A 251 5.99 6.39 13.27
C ASP A 251 4.82 6.90 12.41
N TYR A 252 3.87 6.03 12.01
CA TYR A 252 2.67 6.43 11.25
C TYR A 252 1.65 7.23 12.08
N PHE A 253 1.70 7.15 13.41
CA PHE A 253 0.84 7.91 14.31
C PHE A 253 1.42 9.28 14.72
N VAL A 254 2.61 9.62 14.21
CA VAL A 254 3.25 10.91 14.42
C VAL A 254 3.21 11.70 13.11
N PRO A 255 2.33 12.73 12.98
CA PRO A 255 2.14 13.44 11.70
C PRO A 255 3.42 14.00 11.08
N ARG A 256 4.36 14.49 11.89
CA ARG A 256 5.66 14.96 11.39
C ARG A 256 6.50 13.84 10.79
N THR A 257 6.54 12.68 11.44
CA THR A 257 7.30 11.53 10.93
C THR A 257 6.69 11.00 9.64
N LEU A 258 5.35 10.94 9.57
CA LEU A 258 4.63 10.59 8.36
C LEU A 258 4.92 11.57 7.20
N ALA A 259 4.96 12.88 7.48
CA ALA A 259 5.32 13.88 6.49
C ALA A 259 6.79 13.76 6.03
N LEU A 260 7.70 13.38 6.94
CA LEU A 260 9.10 13.08 6.59
C LEU A 260 9.20 11.85 5.68
N ASP A 261 8.43 10.78 5.96
CA ASP A 261 8.36 9.58 5.11
C ASP A 261 7.77 9.93 3.73
N LEU A 262 6.69 10.70 3.68
CA LEU A 262 6.10 11.20 2.44
C LEU A 262 7.16 11.88 1.55
N LEU A 263 7.98 12.77 2.10
CA LEU A 263 9.07 13.43 1.37
C LEU A 263 10.21 12.45 1.01
N GLY A 264 10.53 11.51 1.90
CA GLY A 264 11.52 10.46 1.66
C GLY A 264 11.16 9.60 0.44
N ASN A 265 9.87 9.36 0.24
CA ASN A 265 9.36 8.59 -0.90
C ASN A 265 9.57 9.28 -2.26
N PHE A 266 9.79 10.59 -2.33
CA PHE A 266 10.18 11.26 -3.59
C PHE A 266 11.48 10.70 -4.18
N HIS A 267 12.40 10.24 -3.34
CA HIS A 267 13.59 9.52 -3.82
C HIS A 267 13.23 8.17 -4.44
N LYS A 268 12.33 7.40 -3.80
CA LYS A 268 11.87 6.09 -4.30
C LYS A 268 11.13 6.22 -5.62
N GLU A 269 10.35 7.28 -5.76
CA GLU A 269 9.55 7.59 -6.95
C GLU A 269 10.37 8.29 -8.07
N GLY A 270 11.70 8.48 -7.89
CA GLY A 270 12.57 9.06 -8.91
C GLY A 270 12.40 10.58 -9.11
N ALA A 271 11.85 11.29 -8.13
CA ALA A 271 11.60 12.73 -8.18
C ALA A 271 12.33 13.54 -7.07
N PRO A 272 13.61 13.28 -6.76
CA PRO A 272 14.32 14.00 -5.70
C PRO A 272 14.42 15.52 -5.97
N HIS A 273 14.34 15.95 -7.22
CA HIS A 273 14.34 17.34 -7.61
C HIS A 273 13.09 18.11 -7.13
N ARG A 274 12.02 17.42 -6.75
CA ARG A 274 10.77 18.01 -6.23
C ARG A 274 10.78 18.17 -4.70
N ILE A 275 11.81 17.70 -3.99
CA ILE A 275 11.89 17.76 -2.52
C ILE A 275 11.84 19.21 -2.01
N GLY A 276 12.42 20.15 -2.72
CA GLY A 276 12.36 21.58 -2.34
C GLY A 276 10.92 22.08 -2.23
N THR A 277 10.14 21.93 -3.30
CA THR A 277 8.70 22.25 -3.30
C THR A 277 7.94 21.48 -2.23
N GLY A 278 8.24 20.19 -2.05
CA GLY A 278 7.62 19.36 -1.01
C GLY A 278 7.92 19.88 0.40
N LEU A 279 9.13 20.30 0.69
CA LEU A 279 9.53 20.88 1.98
C LEU A 279 8.79 22.17 2.28
N ASP A 280 8.62 23.05 1.30
CA ASP A 280 7.88 24.30 1.48
C ASP A 280 6.44 24.00 1.92
N VAL A 281 5.75 23.12 1.22
CA VAL A 281 4.37 22.71 1.53
C VAL A 281 4.26 22.04 2.89
N VAL A 282 5.11 21.04 3.16
CA VAL A 282 5.07 20.28 4.43
C VAL A 282 5.37 21.18 5.62
N ASN A 283 6.36 22.06 5.52
CA ASN A 283 6.74 22.94 6.62
C ASN A 283 5.68 24.04 6.88
N GLU A 284 5.03 24.55 5.84
CA GLU A 284 3.87 25.44 5.99
C GLU A 284 2.73 24.72 6.70
N TRP A 285 2.43 23.48 6.29
CA TRP A 285 1.41 22.64 6.95
C TRP A 285 1.76 22.35 8.40
N LEU A 286 3.00 21.96 8.72
CA LEU A 286 3.44 21.71 10.10
C LEU A 286 3.30 22.95 10.99
N ALA A 287 3.56 24.13 10.44
CA ALA A 287 3.43 25.39 11.18
C ALA A 287 1.97 25.77 11.46
N GLY A 288 1.04 25.45 10.57
CA GLY A 288 -0.35 25.91 10.61
C GLY A 288 -1.38 24.86 11.03
N ALA A 289 -1.12 23.57 10.85
CA ALA A 289 -2.10 22.53 11.10
C ALA A 289 -2.33 22.28 12.59
N ASP A 290 -3.59 22.00 12.94
CA ASP A 290 -3.97 21.52 14.28
C ASP A 290 -3.78 20.01 14.37
N ILE A 291 -2.56 19.60 14.71
CA ILE A 291 -2.10 18.21 14.80
C ILE A 291 -1.32 17.99 16.11
N PRO A 292 -1.37 16.78 16.67
CA PRO A 292 -0.60 16.44 17.86
C PRO A 292 0.90 16.25 17.55
N GLY A 293 1.73 16.41 18.58
CA GLY A 293 3.16 16.09 18.52
C GLY A 293 4.07 17.19 17.97
N PRO A 294 5.29 16.81 17.54
CA PRO A 294 6.29 17.76 17.05
C PRO A 294 5.86 18.47 15.76
N ARG A 295 6.18 19.78 15.65
CA ARG A 295 5.87 20.62 14.49
C ARG A 295 7.09 21.37 13.95
N ASP A 296 8.28 21.07 14.44
CA ASP A 296 9.53 21.64 13.95
C ASP A 296 9.73 21.32 12.47
N ALA A 297 10.25 22.31 11.74
CA ALA A 297 10.43 22.20 10.30
C ALA A 297 11.35 21.02 9.93
N ILE A 298 11.00 20.33 8.84
CA ILE A 298 11.80 19.26 8.25
C ILE A 298 12.85 19.88 7.32
N THR A 299 14.06 19.33 7.33
CA THR A 299 15.17 19.79 6.48
C THR A 299 15.46 18.79 5.36
N ALA A 300 16.06 19.25 4.26
CA ALA A 300 16.50 18.37 3.17
C ALA A 300 17.52 17.32 3.64
N SER A 301 18.32 17.64 4.66
CA SER A 301 19.26 16.73 5.28
C SER A 301 18.56 15.59 6.02
N GLU A 302 17.47 15.88 6.74
CA GLU A 302 16.65 14.86 7.40
C GLU A 302 16.00 13.95 6.37
N VAL A 303 15.36 14.48 5.31
CA VAL A 303 14.76 13.69 4.24
C VAL A 303 15.79 12.75 3.62
N SER A 304 16.98 13.25 3.28
CA SER A 304 18.04 12.43 2.70
C SER A 304 18.58 11.37 3.66
N SER A 305 18.63 11.67 4.95
CA SER A 305 19.09 10.71 5.98
C SER A 305 18.07 9.62 6.22
N TYR A 306 16.79 9.99 6.34
CA TYR A 306 15.66 9.08 6.46
C TYR A 306 15.61 8.09 5.28
N TYR A 307 15.63 8.60 4.05
CA TYR A 307 15.63 7.77 2.85
C TYR A 307 16.81 6.78 2.81
N ARG A 308 18.05 7.23 3.14
CA ARG A 308 19.22 6.35 3.16
C ARG A 308 19.10 5.23 4.19
N GLN A 309 18.52 5.53 5.34
CA GLN A 309 18.29 4.53 6.39
C GLN A 309 17.25 3.50 5.94
N ASP A 310 16.10 3.96 5.44
CA ASP A 310 15.03 3.12 4.93
C ASP A 310 15.49 2.25 3.75
N ALA A 311 16.16 2.83 2.77
CA ALA A 311 16.71 2.09 1.62
C ALA A 311 17.71 1.00 2.02
N ARG A 312 18.53 1.22 3.07
CA ARG A 312 19.44 0.21 3.60
C ARG A 312 18.68 -0.94 4.27
N LEU A 313 17.69 -0.61 5.12
CA LEU A 313 16.88 -1.62 5.81
C LEU A 313 16.11 -2.48 4.81
N LEU A 314 15.45 -1.86 3.84
CA LEU A 314 14.73 -2.57 2.79
C LEU A 314 15.67 -3.42 1.93
N GLY A 315 16.85 -2.91 1.60
CA GLY A 315 17.87 -3.65 0.86
C GLY A 315 18.32 -4.92 1.59
N LEU A 316 18.61 -4.81 2.88
CA LEU A 316 18.96 -5.96 3.73
C LEU A 316 17.80 -6.96 3.85
N PHE A 317 16.57 -6.47 4.02
CA PHE A 317 15.39 -7.30 4.11
C PHE A 317 15.15 -8.10 2.82
N LEU A 318 15.23 -7.45 1.66
CA LEU A 318 15.10 -8.12 0.36
C LEU A 318 16.20 -9.15 0.09
N GLN A 319 17.45 -8.87 0.47
CA GLN A 319 18.54 -9.82 0.36
C GLN A 319 18.31 -11.05 1.25
N ALA A 320 17.90 -10.84 2.50
CA ALA A 320 17.56 -11.90 3.43
C ALA A 320 16.42 -12.78 2.91
N ARG A 321 15.36 -12.19 2.34
CA ARG A 321 14.24 -12.93 1.72
C ARG A 321 14.66 -13.73 0.50
N ARG A 322 15.55 -13.19 -0.34
CA ARG A 322 16.09 -13.93 -1.51
C ARG A 322 16.92 -15.13 -1.07
N ALA A 323 17.74 -14.96 -0.04
CA ALA A 323 18.53 -16.05 0.55
C ALA A 323 17.61 -17.14 1.14
N ASP A 324 16.59 -16.75 1.93
CA ASP A 324 15.60 -17.69 2.50
C ASP A 324 14.85 -18.45 1.40
N ARG A 325 14.41 -17.73 0.35
CA ARG A 325 13.79 -18.38 -0.81
C ARG A 325 14.71 -19.42 -1.44
N ALA A 326 15.98 -19.06 -1.66
CA ALA A 326 16.95 -19.98 -2.25
C ALA A 326 17.18 -21.22 -1.38
N ILE A 327 17.33 -21.07 -0.06
CA ILE A 327 17.48 -22.17 0.89
C ILE A 327 16.23 -23.05 0.88
N ARG A 328 15.03 -22.47 1.04
CA ARG A 328 13.78 -23.24 1.08
C ARG A 328 13.55 -24.01 -0.22
N THR A 329 13.69 -23.35 -1.37
CA THR A 329 13.35 -23.97 -2.65
C THR A 329 14.43 -24.95 -3.14
N LYS A 330 15.73 -24.60 -3.03
CA LYS A 330 16.83 -25.40 -3.60
C LYS A 330 17.37 -26.47 -2.65
N VAL A 331 17.40 -26.18 -1.33
CA VAL A 331 17.98 -27.07 -0.32
C VAL A 331 16.89 -27.90 0.36
N LEU A 332 15.88 -27.23 0.91
CA LEU A 332 14.83 -27.88 1.69
C LEU A 332 13.70 -28.42 0.82
N ARG A 333 13.67 -28.10 -0.47
CA ARG A 333 12.60 -28.47 -1.43
C ARG A 333 11.21 -28.05 -0.94
N GLN A 334 11.15 -26.95 -0.21
CA GLN A 334 9.92 -26.33 0.28
C GLN A 334 9.49 -25.22 -0.67
N ARG A 335 8.18 -24.99 -0.73
CA ARG A 335 7.62 -23.84 -1.46
C ARG A 335 7.89 -22.55 -0.67
N TYR A 336 8.08 -21.46 -1.39
CA TYR A 336 8.16 -20.11 -0.84
C TYR A 336 6.95 -19.32 -1.32
N ASP A 337 6.05 -18.97 -0.40
CA ASP A 337 4.71 -18.44 -0.74
C ASP A 337 4.66 -16.94 -1.03
N PHE A 338 5.72 -16.20 -0.72
CA PHE A 338 5.77 -14.77 -1.01
C PHE A 338 6.24 -14.51 -2.44
N LEU A 339 5.59 -13.56 -3.11
CA LEU A 339 6.06 -13.03 -4.37
C LEU A 339 7.20 -12.04 -4.10
N LEU A 340 8.28 -12.17 -4.83
CA LEU A 340 9.44 -11.29 -4.69
C LEU A 340 9.74 -10.60 -6.02
N PRO A 341 10.04 -9.29 -5.99
CA PRO A 341 10.48 -8.60 -7.18
C PRO A 341 11.75 -9.24 -7.74
N GLY A 342 11.90 -9.20 -9.04
CA GLY A 342 13.14 -9.56 -9.74
C GLY A 342 14.31 -8.69 -9.27
N LYS A 343 15.34 -8.52 -10.10
CA LYS A 343 16.41 -7.56 -9.79
C LYS A 343 15.84 -6.14 -9.80
N VAL A 344 15.75 -5.52 -8.64
CA VAL A 344 15.43 -4.10 -8.52
C VAL A 344 16.73 -3.34 -8.85
N THR A 345 16.81 -2.77 -10.02
CA THR A 345 17.78 -1.72 -10.35
C THR A 345 17.21 -0.40 -9.84
N ARG A 346 17.76 0.11 -8.76
CA ARG A 346 17.50 1.47 -8.26
C ARG A 346 18.64 2.39 -8.68
#